data_81b626b4d0c467bab863ecc674cad04f
#
_entry.id   81b626b4d0c467bab863ecc674cad04f
#
_cell.length_a   1.000
_cell.length_b   1.000
_cell.length_c   1.000
_cell.angle_alpha   90.00
_cell.angle_beta   90.00
_cell.angle_gamma   90.00
#
_symmetry.space_group_name_H-M   'P 1'
#
loop_
_entity.id
_entity.type
_entity.pdbx_description
1 polymer ?
#
loop_
_entity_poly.entity_id
_entity_poly.type
_entity_poly.pdbx_seq_one_letter_code
_entity_poly.pdbx_strand_id
1 'polypeptide(L)'
;MNAPTPRENLQGLDLLAEIKRLKKERNAVILAHYYQKPEIQDLADFVGDSLELSKRAAETDADVIAFCGVKFMAETAKILSPQKTVILPDMAAGCSLEDACPPGKFKAFREAHPDHIALTYINCSAEVKALSDIIVTSSSAETILSQIPPEQKIIFGPDRHLGGYLSRKFNRDMLLWPGVCIVHEAFSETELLKLKAQHPGVPVAAHPECPPHIIDHADYVGSTSGILQYAQTITGDTLIVATEPHIIHQMELAMPHKTFIGAPGADGNCNCNICPYMALNTLEKLYIALRDLSPQVHIEEGLRLKAKQSLDRMLDMASGTVGQGDLGPRR
;
A
#
# COMPACT_ATOMS: atom_id res chain seq x y z
N MET A 1 19.47 -18.66 -8.22
CA MET A 1 18.70 -19.47 -7.26
C MET A 1 19.51 -19.51 -5.99
N ASN A 2 19.21 -18.64 -5.01
CA ASN A 2 19.85 -18.69 -3.71
C ASN A 2 19.21 -19.83 -2.92
N ALA A 3 20.05 -20.74 -2.40
CA ALA A 3 19.60 -21.82 -1.53
C ALA A 3 18.87 -21.21 -0.32
N PRO A 4 17.78 -21.86 0.17
CA PRO A 4 17.09 -21.39 1.36
C PRO A 4 18.09 -21.41 2.52
N THR A 5 18.24 -20.26 3.17
CA THR A 5 19.03 -20.14 4.39
C THR A 5 18.52 -21.17 5.40
N PRO A 6 19.40 -21.95 6.06
CA PRO A 6 18.97 -22.91 7.08
C PRO A 6 18.12 -22.18 8.12
N ARG A 7 16.96 -22.76 8.51
CA ARG A 7 16.17 -22.23 9.62
C ARG A 7 17.05 -22.22 10.85
N GLU A 8 17.49 -21.04 11.25
CA GLU A 8 18.22 -20.88 12.51
C GLU A 8 17.32 -21.34 13.65
N ASN A 9 17.89 -22.06 14.60
CA ASN A 9 17.17 -22.46 15.80
C ASN A 9 17.07 -21.25 16.74
N LEU A 10 15.96 -20.52 16.66
CA LEU A 10 15.64 -19.37 17.52
C LEU A 10 14.84 -19.80 18.78
N GLN A 11 14.79 -21.11 19.08
CA GLN A 11 14.11 -21.63 20.26
C GLN A 11 14.70 -21.07 21.55
N GLY A 12 13.84 -20.49 22.37
CA GLY A 12 14.23 -19.91 23.67
C GLY A 12 14.66 -18.45 23.59
N LEU A 13 14.69 -17.83 22.40
CA LEU A 13 14.98 -16.40 22.26
C LEU A 13 13.70 -15.58 22.45
N ASP A 14 13.76 -14.57 23.32
CA ASP A 14 12.71 -13.54 23.38
C ASP A 14 12.88 -12.59 22.19
N LEU A 15 12.20 -12.91 21.08
CA LEU A 15 12.29 -12.15 19.84
C LEU A 15 11.86 -10.69 20.03
N LEU A 16 10.86 -10.43 20.88
CA LEU A 16 10.38 -9.06 21.11
C LEU A 16 11.43 -8.22 21.82
N ALA A 17 12.07 -8.77 22.85
CA ALA A 17 13.15 -8.10 23.56
C ALA A 17 14.37 -7.88 22.65
N GLU A 18 14.75 -8.87 21.86
CA GLU A 18 15.89 -8.79 20.95
C GLU A 18 15.67 -7.81 19.78
N ILE A 19 14.47 -7.77 19.19
CA ILE A 19 14.12 -6.78 18.16
C ILE A 19 14.21 -5.37 18.75
N LYS A 20 13.67 -5.13 19.94
CA LYS A 20 13.76 -3.82 20.62
C LYS A 20 15.22 -3.43 20.93
N ARG A 21 16.05 -4.39 21.34
CA ARG A 21 17.49 -4.17 21.58
C ARG A 21 18.20 -3.78 20.28
N LEU A 22 18.03 -4.59 19.22
CA LEU A 22 18.66 -4.36 17.91
C LEU A 22 18.20 -3.05 17.28
N LYS A 23 16.90 -2.72 17.37
CA LYS A 23 16.35 -1.45 16.91
C LYS A 23 17.12 -0.26 17.51
N LYS A 24 17.35 -0.28 18.81
CA LYS A 24 18.11 0.78 19.50
C LYS A 24 19.60 0.77 19.12
N GLU A 25 20.22 -0.40 19.08
CA GLU A 25 21.64 -0.57 18.74
C GLU A 25 21.97 -0.12 17.32
N ARG A 26 21.07 -0.37 16.38
CA ARG A 26 21.22 -0.03 14.96
C ARG A 26 20.72 1.37 14.60
N ASN A 27 20.24 2.16 15.56
CA ASN A 27 19.50 3.39 15.29
C ASN A 27 18.45 3.15 14.19
N ALA A 28 17.61 2.12 14.38
CA ALA A 28 16.66 1.67 13.38
C ALA A 28 15.23 2.14 13.71
N VAL A 29 14.47 2.48 12.67
CA VAL A 29 13.03 2.67 12.71
C VAL A 29 12.34 1.47 12.04
N ILE A 30 11.26 0.98 12.66
CA ILE A 30 10.40 -0.05 12.08
C ILE A 30 9.16 0.66 11.52
N LEU A 31 8.98 0.60 10.21
CA LEU A 31 7.80 1.10 9.50
C LEU A 31 6.94 -0.11 9.08
N ALA A 32 5.70 -0.18 9.55
CA ALA A 32 4.79 -1.28 9.25
C ALA A 32 3.53 -0.81 8.52
N HIS A 33 3.13 -1.55 7.49
CA HIS A 33 1.83 -1.33 6.86
C HIS A 33 0.70 -1.89 7.74
N TYR A 34 -0.49 -1.30 7.69
CA TYR A 34 -1.70 -1.78 8.39
C TYR A 34 -2.04 -3.26 8.11
N TYR A 35 -1.54 -3.82 7.00
CA TYR A 35 -1.78 -5.22 6.61
C TYR A 35 -0.72 -6.20 7.17
N GLN A 36 0.14 -5.74 8.07
CA GLN A 36 1.03 -6.63 8.82
C GLN A 36 0.29 -7.28 9.97
N LYS A 37 0.81 -8.44 10.40
CA LYS A 37 0.29 -9.13 11.58
C LYS A 37 0.35 -8.24 12.83
N PRO A 38 -0.61 -8.37 13.77
CA PRO A 38 -0.65 -7.57 14.99
C PRO A 38 0.68 -7.48 15.73
N GLU A 39 1.39 -8.61 15.89
CA GLU A 39 2.67 -8.64 16.61
C GLU A 39 3.78 -7.78 15.95
N ILE A 40 3.71 -7.56 14.63
CA ILE A 40 4.63 -6.66 13.91
C ILE A 40 4.17 -5.21 14.07
N GLN A 41 2.85 -4.97 13.97
CA GLN A 41 2.28 -3.63 14.17
C GLN A 41 2.61 -3.09 15.57
N ASP A 42 2.52 -3.93 16.62
CA ASP A 42 2.81 -3.55 18.00
C ASP A 42 4.29 -3.22 18.27
N LEU A 43 5.20 -3.71 17.43
CA LEU A 43 6.64 -3.39 17.48
C LEU A 43 7.04 -2.18 16.66
N ALA A 44 6.20 -1.77 15.71
CA ALA A 44 6.50 -0.70 14.78
C ALA A 44 6.55 0.67 15.47
N ASP A 45 7.43 1.54 15.01
CA ASP A 45 7.44 2.94 15.40
C ASP A 45 6.32 3.72 14.74
N PHE A 46 5.96 3.29 13.51
CA PHE A 46 4.85 3.85 12.75
C PHE A 46 4.11 2.73 12.03
N VAL A 47 2.80 2.72 12.21
CA VAL A 47 1.87 1.91 11.41
C VAL A 47 1.08 2.87 10.53
N GLY A 48 1.02 2.60 9.23
CA GLY A 48 0.36 3.51 8.31
C GLY A 48 0.06 2.88 6.94
N ASP A 49 -0.56 3.69 6.08
CA ASP A 49 -0.71 3.38 4.67
C ASP A 49 0.54 3.76 3.86
N SER A 50 0.52 3.49 2.55
CA SER A 50 1.69 3.72 1.68
C SER A 50 2.13 5.20 1.64
N LEU A 51 1.20 6.16 1.74
CA LEU A 51 1.54 7.59 1.73
C LEU A 51 2.20 8.01 3.05
N GLU A 52 1.59 7.61 4.17
CA GLU A 52 2.11 7.91 5.51
C GLU A 52 3.50 7.34 5.70
N LEU A 53 3.70 6.06 5.32
CA LEU A 53 5.00 5.40 5.44
C LEU A 53 6.05 5.98 4.50
N SER A 54 5.66 6.46 3.29
CA SER A 54 6.58 7.16 2.38
C SER A 54 7.08 8.48 2.99
N LYS A 55 6.17 9.27 3.60
CA LYS A 55 6.54 10.51 4.31
C LYS A 55 7.47 10.20 5.49
N ARG A 56 7.13 9.21 6.31
CA ARG A 56 7.96 8.81 7.47
C ARG A 56 9.35 8.33 7.04
N ALA A 57 9.44 7.56 5.95
CA ALA A 57 10.72 7.12 5.41
C ALA A 57 11.59 8.30 4.94
N ALA A 58 10.99 9.35 4.37
CA ALA A 58 11.71 10.55 3.94
C ALA A 58 12.18 11.43 5.11
N GLU A 59 11.41 11.50 6.21
CA GLU A 59 11.61 12.43 7.32
C GLU A 59 12.44 11.85 8.48
N THR A 60 12.55 10.53 8.61
CA THR A 60 13.19 9.90 9.77
C THR A 60 14.69 10.20 9.85
N ASP A 61 15.21 10.40 11.07
CA ASP A 61 16.66 10.55 11.35
C ASP A 61 17.38 9.22 11.58
N ALA A 62 16.65 8.10 11.61
CA ALA A 62 17.23 6.76 11.80
C ALA A 62 18.23 6.42 10.67
N ASP A 63 19.27 5.65 10.98
CA ASP A 63 20.25 5.15 10.01
C ASP A 63 19.72 3.95 9.21
N VAL A 64 18.85 3.16 9.86
CA VAL A 64 18.26 1.94 9.31
C VAL A 64 16.73 2.05 9.29
N ILE A 65 16.13 1.72 8.15
CA ILE A 65 14.68 1.55 7.99
C ILE A 65 14.41 0.06 7.83
N ALA A 66 13.81 -0.57 8.85
CA ALA A 66 13.24 -1.91 8.74
C ALA A 66 11.80 -1.77 8.23
N PHE A 67 11.60 -2.06 6.95
CA PHE A 67 10.30 -1.90 6.31
C PHE A 67 9.49 -3.19 6.38
N CYS A 68 8.50 -3.25 7.27
CA CYS A 68 7.53 -4.36 7.36
C CYS A 68 6.34 -4.06 6.45
N GLY A 69 6.46 -4.51 5.23
CA GLY A 69 5.53 -4.29 4.13
C GLY A 69 5.91 -5.17 2.94
N VAL A 70 5.75 -4.63 1.74
CA VAL A 70 6.12 -5.31 0.50
C VAL A 70 7.23 -4.57 -0.24
N LYS A 71 7.84 -5.24 -1.21
CA LYS A 71 9.06 -4.80 -1.90
C LYS A 71 8.94 -3.38 -2.47
N PHE A 72 7.86 -3.06 -3.20
CA PHE A 72 7.70 -1.72 -3.81
C PHE A 72 7.64 -0.59 -2.77
N MET A 73 7.20 -0.87 -1.53
CA MET A 73 7.19 0.10 -0.42
C MET A 73 8.60 0.34 0.11
N ALA A 74 9.38 -0.74 0.31
CA ALA A 74 10.78 -0.65 0.70
C ALA A 74 11.63 0.02 -0.39
N GLU A 75 11.34 -0.23 -1.68
CA GLU A 75 11.93 0.50 -2.80
C GLU A 75 11.59 2.00 -2.73
N THR A 76 10.33 2.36 -2.44
CA THR A 76 9.92 3.76 -2.27
C THR A 76 10.70 4.42 -1.13
N ALA A 77 10.86 3.76 0.00
CA ALA A 77 11.69 4.25 1.11
C ALA A 77 13.15 4.45 0.69
N LYS A 78 13.73 3.51 -0.07
CA LYS A 78 15.10 3.63 -0.59
C LYS A 78 15.27 4.73 -1.63
N ILE A 79 14.25 4.95 -2.48
CA ILE A 79 14.26 6.05 -3.46
C ILE A 79 14.29 7.40 -2.75
N LEU A 80 13.47 7.58 -1.72
CA LEU A 80 13.33 8.84 -0.99
C LEU A 80 14.50 9.08 -0.01
N SER A 81 15.06 8.02 0.56
CA SER A 81 16.16 8.09 1.55
C SER A 81 17.35 7.21 1.15
N PRO A 82 18.07 7.57 0.06
CA PRO A 82 19.12 6.73 -0.52
C PRO A 82 20.32 6.51 0.42
N GLN A 83 20.57 7.43 1.33
CA GLN A 83 21.66 7.35 2.31
C GLN A 83 21.41 6.33 3.42
N LYS A 84 20.13 5.93 3.63
CA LYS A 84 19.76 5.03 4.72
C LYS A 84 19.86 3.57 4.29
N THR A 85 20.17 2.70 5.23
CA THR A 85 20.05 1.25 5.04
C THR A 85 18.58 0.86 5.13
N VAL A 86 17.97 0.45 4.02
CA VAL A 86 16.60 -0.05 3.98
C VAL A 86 16.62 -1.56 3.89
N ILE A 87 16.08 -2.23 4.90
CA ILE A 87 15.95 -3.69 4.97
C ILE A 87 14.47 -4.09 4.86
N LEU A 88 14.22 -5.21 4.19
CA LEU A 88 12.91 -5.85 4.06
C LEU A 88 13.01 -7.25 4.65
N PRO A 89 12.21 -7.66 5.64
CA PRO A 89 12.35 -8.97 6.29
C PRO A 89 12.30 -10.16 5.34
N ASP A 90 11.54 -10.04 4.24
CA ASP A 90 11.49 -11.04 3.18
C ASP A 90 11.42 -10.40 1.79
N MET A 91 12.43 -10.61 0.96
CA MET A 91 12.45 -10.07 -0.42
C MET A 91 11.42 -10.72 -1.37
N ALA A 92 10.80 -11.84 -0.98
CA ALA A 92 9.68 -12.42 -1.70
C ALA A 92 8.34 -11.75 -1.36
N ALA A 93 8.30 -10.83 -0.39
CA ALA A 93 7.14 -10.01 -0.08
C ALA A 93 6.87 -9.02 -1.24
N GLY A 94 6.29 -9.52 -2.33
CA GLY A 94 5.91 -8.81 -3.55
C GLY A 94 4.50 -8.22 -3.50
N CYS A 95 3.93 -7.98 -4.69
CA CYS A 95 2.55 -7.50 -4.84
C CYS A 95 1.98 -7.96 -6.19
N SER A 96 0.76 -8.48 -6.20
CA SER A 96 0.10 -8.91 -7.44
C SER A 96 -0.07 -7.78 -8.47
N LEU A 97 -0.24 -6.54 -8.00
CA LEU A 97 -0.32 -5.37 -8.88
C LEU A 97 1.04 -5.05 -9.52
N GLU A 98 2.14 -5.16 -8.75
CA GLU A 98 3.50 -5.01 -9.26
C GLU A 98 3.79 -6.10 -10.32
N ASP A 99 3.46 -7.36 -10.00
CA ASP A 99 3.65 -8.50 -10.91
C ASP A 99 2.82 -8.36 -12.19
N ALA A 100 1.60 -7.82 -12.10
CA ALA A 100 0.70 -7.59 -13.23
C ALA A 100 1.17 -6.45 -14.15
N CYS A 101 2.13 -5.61 -13.73
CA CYS A 101 2.60 -4.44 -14.47
C CYS A 101 4.11 -4.48 -14.76
N PRO A 102 4.58 -5.41 -15.61
CA PRO A 102 5.99 -5.50 -15.97
C PRO A 102 6.48 -4.22 -16.67
N PRO A 103 7.65 -3.67 -16.30
CA PRO A 103 8.16 -2.39 -16.80
C PRO A 103 8.22 -2.28 -18.32
N GLY A 104 8.66 -3.36 -19.01
CA GLY A 104 8.73 -3.39 -20.48
C GLY A 104 7.37 -3.26 -21.15
N LYS A 105 6.34 -3.92 -20.59
CA LYS A 105 4.96 -3.81 -21.11
C LYS A 105 4.37 -2.44 -20.81
N PHE A 106 4.61 -1.89 -19.64
CA PHE A 106 4.12 -0.56 -19.27
C PHE A 106 4.78 0.52 -20.12
N LYS A 107 6.08 0.41 -20.42
CA LYS A 107 6.79 1.28 -21.35
C LYS A 107 6.15 1.29 -22.73
N ALA A 108 5.93 0.10 -23.32
CA ALA A 108 5.29 -0.03 -24.63
C ALA A 108 3.87 0.55 -24.65
N PHE A 109 3.12 0.38 -23.57
CA PHE A 109 1.78 0.96 -23.41
C PHE A 109 1.82 2.50 -23.39
N ARG A 110 2.78 3.11 -22.69
CA ARG A 110 2.99 4.56 -22.74
C ARG A 110 3.40 5.06 -24.11
N GLU A 111 4.34 4.37 -24.77
CA GLU A 111 4.81 4.73 -26.11
C GLU A 111 3.69 4.69 -27.16
N ALA A 112 2.71 3.81 -26.99
CA ALA A 112 1.51 3.75 -27.84
C ALA A 112 0.52 4.93 -27.59
N HIS A 113 0.65 5.64 -26.46
CA HIS A 113 -0.24 6.73 -26.07
C HIS A 113 0.55 7.98 -25.65
N PRO A 114 1.33 8.59 -26.54
CA PRO A 114 2.29 9.66 -26.21
C PRO A 114 1.63 10.98 -25.77
N ASP A 115 0.34 11.15 -25.99
CA ASP A 115 -0.47 12.30 -25.57
C ASP A 115 -1.11 12.14 -24.16
N HIS A 116 -0.87 11.01 -23.51
CA HIS A 116 -1.34 10.74 -22.17
C HIS A 116 -0.23 10.91 -21.13
N ILE A 117 -0.56 11.44 -19.97
CA ILE A 117 0.30 11.32 -18.78
C ILE A 117 0.05 9.99 -18.07
N ALA A 118 1.09 9.43 -17.47
CA ALA A 118 0.98 8.23 -16.64
C ALA A 118 0.78 8.63 -15.18
N LEU A 119 -0.45 8.54 -14.71
CA LEU A 119 -0.84 8.64 -13.32
C LEU A 119 -0.83 7.22 -12.75
N THR A 120 0.17 6.90 -11.92
CA THR A 120 0.45 5.50 -11.57
C THR A 120 0.29 5.28 -10.08
N TYR A 121 -0.50 4.26 -9.75
CA TYR A 121 -0.65 3.82 -8.35
C TYR A 121 0.67 3.25 -7.84
N ILE A 122 1.04 3.59 -6.61
CA ILE A 122 2.34 3.31 -5.99
C ILE A 122 2.71 1.82 -5.92
N ASN A 123 1.70 0.92 -6.06
CA ASN A 123 1.87 -0.53 -6.03
C ASN A 123 2.50 -1.05 -7.34
N CYS A 124 3.69 -0.55 -7.64
CA CYS A 124 4.46 -0.87 -8.84
C CYS A 124 5.97 -0.81 -8.53
N SER A 125 6.79 -1.42 -9.38
CA SER A 125 8.25 -1.45 -9.20
C SER A 125 8.91 -0.06 -9.36
N ALA A 126 10.16 0.07 -8.92
CA ALA A 126 10.95 1.29 -9.12
C ALA A 126 11.08 1.67 -10.60
N GLU A 127 11.17 0.66 -11.50
CA GLU A 127 11.24 0.88 -12.95
C GLU A 127 9.94 1.48 -13.49
N VAL A 128 8.77 1.02 -13.03
CA VAL A 128 7.48 1.58 -13.43
C VAL A 128 7.31 2.99 -12.86
N LYS A 129 7.75 3.24 -11.62
CA LYS A 129 7.79 4.60 -11.05
C LYS A 129 8.64 5.55 -11.90
N ALA A 130 9.78 5.09 -12.40
CA ALA A 130 10.66 5.87 -13.28
C ALA A 130 10.05 6.14 -14.67
N LEU A 131 9.09 5.32 -15.09
CA LEU A 131 8.32 5.49 -16.33
C LEU A 131 7.05 6.35 -16.12
N SER A 132 6.71 6.73 -14.89
CA SER A 132 5.48 7.42 -14.54
C SER A 132 5.71 8.93 -14.44
N ASP A 133 4.66 9.71 -14.77
CA ASP A 133 4.71 11.16 -14.62
C ASP A 133 4.38 11.58 -13.19
N ILE A 134 3.39 10.92 -12.59
CA ILE A 134 2.94 11.19 -11.22
C ILE A 134 2.60 9.85 -10.56
N ILE A 135 3.12 9.61 -9.36
CA ILE A 135 2.67 8.51 -8.51
C ILE A 135 1.47 8.97 -7.67
N VAL A 136 0.56 8.05 -7.39
CA VAL A 136 -0.54 8.25 -6.43
C VAL A 136 -0.64 7.08 -5.47
N THR A 137 -1.22 7.34 -4.31
CA THR A 137 -1.68 6.32 -3.36
C THR A 137 -3.21 6.36 -3.29
N SER A 138 -3.85 5.37 -2.69
CA SER A 138 -5.29 5.42 -2.44
C SER A 138 -5.70 6.65 -1.61
N SER A 139 -4.80 7.16 -0.76
CA SER A 139 -5.02 8.37 0.05
C SER A 139 -4.85 9.68 -0.71
N SER A 140 -4.02 9.71 -1.76
CA SER A 140 -3.69 10.94 -2.49
C SER A 140 -4.35 11.04 -3.86
N ALA A 141 -4.85 9.92 -4.41
CA ALA A 141 -5.30 9.86 -5.80
C ALA A 141 -6.39 10.87 -6.14
N GLU A 142 -7.40 11.04 -5.28
CA GLU A 142 -8.48 12.00 -5.50
C GLU A 142 -7.96 13.45 -5.48
N THR A 143 -7.15 13.78 -4.48
CA THR A 143 -6.54 15.11 -4.34
C THR A 143 -5.66 15.43 -5.54
N ILE A 144 -4.86 14.49 -5.99
CA ILE A 144 -3.96 14.70 -7.14
C ILE A 144 -4.75 14.78 -8.44
N LEU A 145 -5.72 13.88 -8.67
CA LEU A 145 -6.53 13.88 -9.89
C LEU A 145 -7.35 15.17 -10.03
N SER A 146 -7.83 15.76 -8.93
CA SER A 146 -8.56 17.04 -8.94
C SER A 146 -7.70 18.24 -9.38
N GLN A 147 -6.38 18.13 -9.29
CA GLN A 147 -5.43 19.17 -9.70
C GLN A 147 -4.99 19.02 -11.18
N ILE A 148 -5.29 17.89 -11.82
CA ILE A 148 -4.95 17.64 -13.22
C ILE A 148 -6.04 18.21 -14.12
N PRO A 149 -5.72 19.06 -15.13
CA PRO A 149 -6.69 19.64 -16.05
C PRO A 149 -7.64 18.58 -16.66
N PRO A 150 -8.95 18.84 -16.77
CA PRO A 150 -9.92 17.85 -17.25
C PRO A 150 -9.63 17.31 -18.65
N GLU A 151 -9.06 18.13 -19.52
CA GLU A 151 -8.67 17.78 -20.88
C GLU A 151 -7.42 16.92 -21.00
N GLN A 152 -6.62 16.84 -19.93
CA GLN A 152 -5.41 16.03 -19.91
C GLN A 152 -5.76 14.54 -19.95
N LYS A 153 -5.36 13.85 -21.00
CA LYS A 153 -5.53 12.40 -21.12
C LYS A 153 -4.64 11.66 -20.14
N ILE A 154 -5.16 10.59 -19.55
CA ILE A 154 -4.48 9.83 -18.48
C ILE A 154 -4.42 8.35 -18.82
N ILE A 155 -3.24 7.76 -18.67
CA ILE A 155 -3.08 6.32 -18.40
C ILE A 155 -3.10 6.13 -16.88
N PHE A 156 -3.94 5.23 -16.38
CA PHE A 156 -3.96 4.85 -14.97
C PHE A 156 -3.62 3.36 -14.81
N GLY A 157 -2.69 3.05 -13.96
CA GLY A 157 -2.27 1.69 -13.61
C GLY A 157 -1.54 1.66 -12.27
N PRO A 158 -1.23 0.45 -11.75
CA PRO A 158 -1.59 -0.86 -12.30
C PRO A 158 -2.99 -1.37 -11.96
N ASP A 159 -3.72 -0.77 -11.02
CA ASP A 159 -5.01 -1.27 -10.52
C ASP A 159 -6.19 -0.71 -11.34
N ARG A 160 -6.92 -1.63 -12.02
CA ARG A 160 -8.09 -1.23 -12.84
C ARG A 160 -9.28 -0.81 -12.00
N HIS A 161 -9.44 -1.34 -10.78
CA HIS A 161 -10.59 -1.04 -9.93
C HIS A 161 -10.47 0.35 -9.32
N LEU A 162 -9.31 0.67 -8.74
CA LEU A 162 -9.02 2.02 -8.28
C LEU A 162 -9.15 3.03 -9.44
N GLY A 163 -8.57 2.72 -10.61
CA GLY A 163 -8.70 3.57 -11.80
C GLY A 163 -10.15 3.75 -12.24
N GLY A 164 -10.93 2.66 -12.28
CA GLY A 164 -12.34 2.68 -12.62
C GLY A 164 -13.20 3.44 -11.60
N TYR A 165 -12.91 3.31 -10.30
CA TYR A 165 -13.55 4.09 -9.25
C TYR A 165 -13.31 5.60 -9.45
N LEU A 166 -12.05 6.00 -9.67
CA LEU A 166 -11.68 7.40 -9.91
C LEU A 166 -12.31 7.93 -11.20
N SER A 167 -12.31 7.12 -12.28
CA SER A 167 -12.93 7.48 -13.56
C SER A 167 -14.42 7.81 -13.39
N ARG A 168 -15.16 6.96 -12.66
CA ARG A 168 -16.58 7.20 -12.35
C ARG A 168 -16.78 8.44 -11.45
N LYS A 169 -16.02 8.54 -10.36
CA LYS A 169 -16.15 9.61 -9.38
C LYS A 169 -15.89 11.01 -9.96
N PHE A 170 -14.90 11.13 -10.84
CA PHE A 170 -14.51 12.39 -11.49
C PHE A 170 -15.15 12.59 -12.85
N ASN A 171 -16.00 11.66 -13.33
CA ASN A 171 -16.57 11.64 -14.68
C ASN A 171 -15.50 11.89 -15.74
N ARG A 172 -14.44 11.10 -15.71
CA ARG A 172 -13.22 11.30 -16.51
C ARG A 172 -12.78 10.01 -17.15
N ASP A 173 -12.69 9.99 -18.48
CA ASP A 173 -12.17 8.86 -19.21
C ASP A 173 -10.65 8.72 -18.97
N MET A 174 -10.24 7.52 -18.58
CA MET A 174 -8.83 7.16 -18.42
C MET A 174 -8.57 5.82 -19.08
N LEU A 175 -7.37 5.67 -19.68
CA LEU A 175 -6.91 4.38 -20.15
C LEU A 175 -6.41 3.57 -18.97
N LEU A 176 -7.10 2.46 -18.65
CA LEU A 176 -6.81 1.65 -17.48
C LEU A 176 -5.89 0.47 -17.82
N TRP A 177 -4.84 0.29 -17.04
CA TRP A 177 -4.06 -0.95 -17.03
C TRP A 177 -4.89 -2.08 -16.38
N PRO A 178 -4.85 -3.32 -16.91
CA PRO A 178 -5.79 -4.38 -16.51
C PRO A 178 -5.39 -5.16 -15.23
N GLY A 179 -4.50 -4.65 -14.38
CA GLY A 179 -4.10 -5.32 -13.14
C GLY A 179 -5.17 -5.25 -12.06
N VAL A 180 -5.13 -6.21 -11.13
CA VAL A 180 -6.02 -6.29 -9.96
C VAL A 180 -5.25 -6.73 -8.71
N CYS A 181 -5.71 -6.28 -7.56
CA CYS A 181 -5.24 -6.80 -6.28
C CYS A 181 -5.95 -8.12 -5.96
N ILE A 182 -5.19 -9.22 -5.83
CA ILE A 182 -5.75 -10.55 -5.55
C ILE A 182 -6.53 -10.61 -4.23
N VAL A 183 -6.20 -9.76 -3.26
CA VAL A 183 -6.89 -9.67 -1.97
C VAL A 183 -8.27 -9.05 -2.13
N HIS A 184 -8.35 -7.90 -2.80
CA HIS A 184 -9.60 -7.16 -2.96
C HIS A 184 -10.50 -7.80 -4.03
N GLU A 185 -9.93 -8.46 -5.04
CA GLU A 185 -10.69 -9.23 -6.03
C GLU A 185 -11.40 -10.45 -5.42
N ALA A 186 -10.93 -10.95 -4.27
CA ALA A 186 -11.48 -12.14 -3.63
C ALA A 186 -12.77 -11.90 -2.83
N PHE A 187 -13.20 -10.64 -2.63
CA PHE A 187 -14.45 -10.35 -1.92
C PHE A 187 -15.67 -10.86 -2.69
N SER A 188 -16.62 -11.42 -1.95
CA SER A 188 -17.86 -12.00 -2.50
C SER A 188 -19.05 -11.10 -2.23
N GLU A 189 -19.70 -10.62 -3.28
CA GLU A 189 -20.96 -9.86 -3.16
C GLU A 189 -22.05 -10.67 -2.44
N THR A 190 -22.19 -11.95 -2.82
CA THR A 190 -23.20 -12.84 -2.21
C THR A 190 -23.00 -12.96 -0.70
N GLU A 191 -21.76 -13.15 -0.24
CA GLU A 191 -21.47 -13.29 1.19
C GLU A 191 -21.55 -11.95 1.91
N LEU A 192 -21.16 -10.85 1.25
CA LEU A 192 -21.34 -9.49 1.79
C LEU A 192 -22.83 -9.17 2.01
N LEU A 193 -23.69 -9.51 1.06
CA LEU A 193 -25.14 -9.32 1.20
C LEU A 193 -25.76 -10.17 2.31
N LYS A 194 -25.29 -11.41 2.50
CA LYS A 194 -25.67 -12.25 3.64
C LYS A 194 -25.26 -11.61 4.97
N LEU A 195 -24.01 -11.09 5.03
CA LEU A 195 -23.50 -10.42 6.22
C LEU A 195 -24.33 -9.15 6.53
N LYS A 196 -24.65 -8.32 5.52
CA LYS A 196 -25.51 -7.14 5.68
C LYS A 196 -26.92 -7.53 6.17
N ALA A 197 -27.46 -8.65 5.72
CA ALA A 197 -28.76 -9.15 6.20
C ALA A 197 -28.72 -9.60 7.66
N GLN A 198 -27.60 -10.14 8.15
CA GLN A 198 -27.39 -10.49 9.55
C GLN A 198 -27.15 -9.27 10.44
N HIS A 199 -26.67 -8.16 9.87
CA HIS A 199 -26.36 -6.91 10.55
C HIS A 199 -27.09 -5.72 9.90
N PRO A 200 -28.44 -5.63 10.00
CA PRO A 200 -29.21 -4.60 9.33
C PRO A 200 -28.80 -3.20 9.80
N GLY A 201 -28.56 -2.30 8.84
CA GLY A 201 -28.19 -0.91 9.10
C GLY A 201 -26.73 -0.68 9.49
N VAL A 202 -25.91 -1.73 9.57
CA VAL A 202 -24.47 -1.59 9.80
C VAL A 202 -23.80 -1.09 8.51
N PRO A 203 -23.03 0.01 8.58
CA PRO A 203 -22.36 0.56 7.40
C PRO A 203 -21.20 -0.35 6.92
N VAL A 204 -20.89 -0.22 5.64
CA VAL A 204 -19.77 -0.90 4.97
C VAL A 204 -18.73 0.13 4.54
N ALA A 205 -17.50 -0.04 4.92
CA ALA A 205 -16.36 0.72 4.39
C ALA A 205 -15.51 -0.18 3.49
N ALA A 206 -15.23 0.28 2.27
CA ALA A 206 -14.48 -0.48 1.28
C ALA A 206 -13.24 0.25 0.78
N HIS A 207 -12.19 -0.51 0.47
CA HIS A 207 -11.02 0.03 -0.22
C HIS A 207 -11.32 0.15 -1.73
N PRO A 208 -10.87 1.21 -2.43
CA PRO A 208 -11.17 1.43 -3.85
C PRO A 208 -10.53 0.41 -4.81
N GLU A 209 -9.65 -0.48 -4.34
CA GLU A 209 -9.19 -1.67 -5.07
C GLU A 209 -10.26 -2.78 -5.15
N CYS A 210 -11.34 -2.66 -4.40
CA CYS A 210 -12.45 -3.61 -4.49
C CYS A 210 -13.16 -3.51 -5.84
N PRO A 211 -13.66 -4.64 -6.39
CA PRO A 211 -14.43 -4.63 -7.62
C PRO A 211 -15.74 -3.83 -7.46
N PRO A 212 -16.30 -3.32 -8.58
CA PRO A 212 -17.50 -2.47 -8.58
C PRO A 212 -18.68 -3.04 -7.79
N HIS A 213 -18.93 -4.34 -7.89
CA HIS A 213 -20.04 -5.01 -7.19
C HIS A 213 -19.87 -5.02 -5.66
N ILE A 214 -18.68 -4.78 -5.14
CA ILE A 214 -18.45 -4.57 -3.69
C ILE A 214 -18.59 -3.08 -3.36
N ILE A 215 -18.00 -2.20 -4.17
CA ILE A 215 -18.05 -0.75 -4.01
C ILE A 215 -19.49 -0.23 -4.01
N ASP A 216 -20.37 -0.80 -4.84
CA ASP A 216 -21.77 -0.40 -4.97
C ASP A 216 -22.61 -0.67 -3.69
N HIS A 217 -22.09 -1.49 -2.76
CA HIS A 217 -22.69 -1.76 -1.46
C HIS A 217 -22.02 -1.01 -0.29
N ALA A 218 -20.98 -0.23 -0.56
CA ALA A 218 -20.26 0.50 0.46
C ALA A 218 -20.88 1.87 0.78
N ASP A 219 -20.95 2.18 2.07
CA ASP A 219 -21.37 3.50 2.57
C ASP A 219 -20.19 4.49 2.56
N TYR A 220 -18.97 3.96 2.59
CA TYR A 220 -17.74 4.72 2.46
C TYR A 220 -16.73 3.97 1.59
N VAL A 221 -16.07 4.70 0.70
CA VAL A 221 -14.95 4.19 -0.11
C VAL A 221 -13.75 5.10 0.09
N GLY A 222 -12.63 4.51 0.51
CA GLY A 222 -11.41 5.28 0.75
C GLY A 222 -10.20 4.41 1.06
N SER A 223 -9.06 5.07 1.25
CA SER A 223 -7.82 4.42 1.62
C SER A 223 -7.90 3.70 2.98
N THR A 224 -6.88 2.92 3.31
CA THR A 224 -6.78 2.22 4.60
C THR A 224 -6.87 3.20 5.77
N SER A 225 -6.11 4.30 5.74
CA SER A 225 -6.20 5.36 6.77
C SER A 225 -7.56 6.07 6.73
N GLY A 226 -8.14 6.27 5.55
CA GLY A 226 -9.49 6.84 5.40
C GLY A 226 -10.57 5.95 6.01
N ILE A 227 -10.50 4.63 5.86
CA ILE A 227 -11.41 3.67 6.51
C ILE A 227 -11.30 3.76 8.04
N LEU A 228 -10.08 3.84 8.58
CA LEU A 228 -9.85 4.01 10.02
C LEU A 228 -10.46 5.33 10.53
N GLN A 229 -10.30 6.43 9.78
CA GLN A 229 -10.90 7.73 10.11
C GLN A 229 -12.43 7.69 10.02
N TYR A 230 -12.98 7.08 8.98
CA TYR A 230 -14.43 6.91 8.83
C TYR A 230 -15.04 6.14 10.00
N ALA A 231 -14.37 5.09 10.48
CA ALA A 231 -14.80 4.33 11.64
C ALA A 231 -14.96 5.19 12.92
N GLN A 232 -14.18 6.27 13.05
CA GLN A 232 -14.32 7.22 14.17
C GLN A 232 -15.58 8.09 14.05
N THR A 233 -16.07 8.32 12.84
CA THR A 233 -17.20 9.24 12.57
C THR A 233 -18.58 8.58 12.62
N ILE A 234 -18.66 7.26 12.46
CA ILE A 234 -19.94 6.54 12.49
C ILE A 234 -20.57 6.60 13.90
N THR A 235 -21.88 6.79 13.94
CA THR A 235 -22.64 6.86 15.20
C THR A 235 -22.90 5.49 15.82
N GLY A 236 -22.89 4.43 15.03
CA GLY A 236 -23.04 3.04 15.48
C GLY A 236 -21.74 2.44 16.03
N ASP A 237 -21.86 1.34 16.75
CA ASP A 237 -20.73 0.64 17.34
C ASP A 237 -20.17 -0.48 16.46
N THR A 238 -20.71 -0.68 15.26
CA THR A 238 -20.29 -1.77 14.36
C THR A 238 -20.01 -1.22 12.96
N LEU A 239 -18.97 -1.74 12.32
CA LEU A 239 -18.58 -1.43 10.93
C LEU A 239 -18.17 -2.71 10.22
N ILE A 240 -18.67 -2.91 9.00
CA ILE A 240 -18.17 -3.95 8.08
C ILE A 240 -17.01 -3.35 7.27
N VAL A 241 -15.88 -4.07 7.23
CA VAL A 241 -14.62 -3.59 6.65
C VAL A 241 -14.25 -4.45 5.45
N ALA A 242 -14.35 -3.89 4.25
CA ALA A 242 -14.00 -4.54 3.00
C ALA A 242 -12.61 -4.09 2.52
N THR A 243 -11.59 -4.52 3.24
CA THR A 243 -10.17 -4.46 2.89
C THR A 243 -9.44 -5.58 3.63
N GLU A 244 -8.12 -5.64 3.54
CA GLU A 244 -7.30 -6.66 4.21
C GLU A 244 -7.50 -6.60 5.73
N PRO A 245 -7.84 -7.73 6.40
CA PRO A 245 -8.41 -7.72 7.75
C PRO A 245 -7.45 -7.30 8.87
N HIS A 246 -6.13 -7.32 8.68
CA HIS A 246 -5.20 -6.92 9.75
C HIS A 246 -5.28 -5.42 10.13
N ILE A 247 -5.93 -4.57 9.32
CA ILE A 247 -6.24 -3.20 9.72
C ILE A 247 -7.13 -3.15 10.96
N ILE A 248 -7.96 -4.18 11.17
CA ILE A 248 -8.90 -4.25 12.30
C ILE A 248 -8.15 -4.16 13.63
N HIS A 249 -6.92 -4.67 13.71
CA HIS A 249 -6.09 -4.52 14.90
C HIS A 249 -5.92 -3.05 15.33
N GLN A 250 -5.55 -2.17 14.40
CA GLN A 250 -5.43 -0.73 14.71
C GLN A 250 -6.78 -0.06 14.99
N MET A 251 -7.84 -0.54 14.34
CA MET A 251 -9.19 -0.03 14.59
C MET A 251 -9.67 -0.40 16.00
N GLU A 252 -9.42 -1.61 16.46
CA GLU A 252 -9.75 -2.08 17.82
C GLU A 252 -8.93 -1.35 18.89
N LEU A 253 -7.63 -1.11 18.63
CA LEU A 253 -6.78 -0.31 19.52
C LEU A 253 -7.28 1.13 19.65
N ALA A 254 -7.67 1.74 18.54
CA ALA A 254 -8.15 3.12 18.52
C ALA A 254 -9.57 3.28 19.09
N MET A 255 -10.41 2.25 18.94
CA MET A 255 -11.85 2.28 19.28
C MET A 255 -12.28 0.97 19.95
N PRO A 256 -11.81 0.67 21.18
CA PRO A 256 -12.04 -0.62 21.85
C PRO A 256 -13.51 -0.89 22.21
N HIS A 257 -14.38 0.10 22.09
CA HIS A 257 -15.82 -0.01 22.31
C HIS A 257 -16.61 -0.37 21.04
N LYS A 258 -15.94 -0.38 19.85
CA LYS A 258 -16.58 -0.70 18.57
C LYS A 258 -16.24 -2.13 18.13
N THR A 259 -17.11 -2.68 17.30
CA THR A 259 -16.96 -4.01 16.68
C THR A 259 -16.66 -3.84 15.19
N PHE A 260 -15.61 -4.49 14.71
CA PHE A 260 -15.23 -4.47 13.30
C PHE A 260 -15.36 -5.87 12.71
N ILE A 261 -16.10 -5.98 11.62
CA ILE A 261 -16.38 -7.24 10.95
C ILE A 261 -15.72 -7.21 9.58
N GLY A 262 -14.74 -8.09 9.34
CA GLY A 262 -14.14 -8.23 8.01
C GLY A 262 -15.17 -8.72 6.99
N ALA A 263 -15.23 -8.08 5.83
CA ALA A 263 -16.08 -8.56 4.73
C ALA A 263 -15.57 -9.93 4.26
N PRO A 264 -16.45 -10.88 3.95
CA PRO A 264 -16.06 -12.24 3.60
C PRO A 264 -15.66 -12.38 2.13
N GLY A 265 -14.75 -13.32 1.89
CA GLY A 265 -14.46 -13.81 0.54
C GLY A 265 -15.41 -14.91 0.07
N ALA A 266 -15.06 -15.54 -1.05
CA ALA A 266 -15.90 -16.56 -1.70
C ALA A 266 -16.10 -17.83 -0.86
N ASP A 267 -15.24 -18.11 0.11
CA ASP A 267 -15.33 -19.22 1.05
C ASP A 267 -16.22 -18.92 2.28
N GLY A 268 -16.82 -17.73 2.34
CA GLY A 268 -17.69 -17.29 3.42
C GLY A 268 -16.95 -16.85 4.69
N ASN A 269 -15.63 -16.78 4.68
CA ASN A 269 -14.82 -16.26 5.77
C ASN A 269 -13.83 -15.20 5.25
N CYS A 270 -13.20 -14.43 6.16
CA CYS A 270 -12.26 -13.36 5.77
C CYS A 270 -10.81 -13.83 5.59
N ASN A 271 -10.50 -15.12 5.75
CA ASN A 271 -9.13 -15.62 5.66
C ASN A 271 -8.56 -15.57 4.23
N CYS A 272 -9.41 -15.69 3.21
CA CYS A 272 -8.97 -15.59 1.82
C CYS A 272 -8.58 -14.15 1.42
N ASN A 273 -8.90 -13.16 2.23
CA ASN A 273 -8.58 -11.76 2.02
C ASN A 273 -7.32 -11.30 2.78
N ILE A 274 -6.60 -12.21 3.42
CA ILE A 274 -5.27 -11.96 3.99
C ILE A 274 -4.26 -11.88 2.85
N CYS A 275 -3.45 -10.82 2.84
CA CYS A 275 -2.42 -10.64 1.83
C CYS A 275 -1.29 -11.65 2.00
N PRO A 276 -1.10 -12.60 1.06
CA PRO A 276 -0.07 -13.63 1.20
C PRO A 276 1.35 -13.07 1.14
N TYR A 277 1.54 -11.94 0.48
CA TYR A 277 2.84 -11.25 0.41
C TYR A 277 3.20 -10.56 1.72
N MET A 278 2.23 -9.82 2.32
CA MET A 278 2.43 -9.17 3.62
C MET A 278 2.70 -10.21 4.73
N ALA A 279 2.05 -11.36 4.66
CA ALA A 279 2.19 -12.46 5.61
C ALA A 279 3.57 -13.14 5.59
N LEU A 280 4.40 -12.88 4.57
CA LEU A 280 5.78 -13.38 4.51
C LEU A 280 6.70 -12.73 5.55
N ASN A 281 6.38 -11.52 6.00
CA ASN A 281 7.08 -10.91 7.11
C ASN A 281 6.66 -11.58 8.43
N THR A 282 7.65 -12.02 9.21
CA THR A 282 7.45 -12.62 10.54
C THR A 282 8.41 -11.98 11.54
N LEU A 283 8.16 -12.17 12.83
CA LEU A 283 9.05 -11.68 13.87
C LEU A 283 10.47 -12.25 13.74
N GLU A 284 10.60 -13.53 13.38
CA GLU A 284 11.89 -14.18 13.17
C GLU A 284 12.67 -13.53 12.03
N LYS A 285 11.99 -13.28 10.89
CA LYS A 285 12.62 -12.63 9.73
C LYS A 285 12.97 -11.17 10.03
N LEU A 286 12.13 -10.45 10.77
CA LEU A 286 12.43 -9.08 11.21
C LEU A 286 13.63 -9.06 12.16
N TYR A 287 13.72 -9.99 13.11
CA TYR A 287 14.88 -10.14 13.98
C TYR A 287 16.16 -10.39 13.18
N ILE A 288 16.14 -11.38 12.27
CA ILE A 288 17.29 -11.71 11.43
C ILE A 288 17.69 -10.51 10.56
N ALA A 289 16.72 -9.83 9.96
CA ALA A 289 16.99 -8.67 9.11
C ALA A 289 17.65 -7.51 9.88
N LEU A 290 17.20 -7.23 11.10
CA LEU A 290 17.80 -6.20 11.97
C LEU A 290 19.19 -6.60 12.48
N ARG A 291 19.40 -7.90 12.81
CA ARG A 291 20.68 -8.43 13.28
C ARG A 291 21.75 -8.32 12.20
N ASP A 292 21.42 -8.78 11.00
CA ASP A 292 22.38 -8.95 9.90
C ASP A 292 22.39 -7.74 8.95
N LEU A 293 21.50 -6.77 9.12
CA LEU A 293 21.23 -5.68 8.19
C LEU A 293 21.03 -6.18 6.74
N SER A 294 20.29 -7.28 6.60
CA SER A 294 20.09 -8.01 5.35
C SER A 294 18.74 -8.77 5.38
N PRO A 295 18.05 -8.89 4.24
CA PRO A 295 18.41 -8.35 2.94
C PRO A 295 18.18 -6.84 2.83
N GLN A 296 19.05 -6.16 2.09
CA GLN A 296 18.93 -4.73 1.80
C GLN A 296 18.29 -4.48 0.45
N VAL A 297 17.53 -3.40 0.37
CA VAL A 297 17.00 -2.89 -0.90
C VAL A 297 18.03 -2.00 -1.57
N HIS A 298 18.38 -2.34 -2.81
CA HIS A 298 19.31 -1.59 -3.65
C HIS A 298 18.62 -1.13 -4.93
N ILE A 299 18.84 0.11 -5.30
CA ILE A 299 18.32 0.69 -6.55
C ILE A 299 19.47 1.43 -7.22
N GLU A 300 19.68 1.17 -8.52
CA GLU A 300 20.67 1.88 -9.32
C GLU A 300 20.37 3.39 -9.32
N GLU A 301 21.39 4.24 -9.20
CA GLU A 301 21.23 5.69 -8.97
C GLU A 301 20.49 6.40 -10.10
N GLY A 302 20.75 6.07 -11.37
CA GLY A 302 20.05 6.66 -12.49
C GLY A 302 18.56 6.30 -12.50
N LEU A 303 18.22 5.05 -12.15
CA LEU A 303 16.84 4.61 -11.97
C LEU A 303 16.18 5.32 -10.80
N ARG A 304 16.87 5.39 -9.66
CA ARG A 304 16.40 6.06 -8.45
C ARG A 304 16.01 7.51 -8.71
N LEU A 305 16.89 8.28 -9.39
CA LEU A 305 16.65 9.67 -9.69
C LEU A 305 15.42 9.89 -10.56
N LYS A 306 15.20 9.00 -11.55
CA LYS A 306 13.99 9.05 -12.40
C LYS A 306 12.73 8.73 -11.59
N ALA A 307 12.74 7.65 -10.81
CA ALA A 307 11.61 7.26 -9.98
C ALA A 307 11.28 8.30 -8.89
N LYS A 308 12.31 8.97 -8.34
CA LYS A 308 12.13 10.04 -7.35
C LYS A 308 11.28 11.19 -7.89
N GLN A 309 11.41 11.54 -9.15
CA GLN A 309 10.66 12.67 -9.74
C GLN A 309 9.15 12.48 -9.68
N SER A 310 8.66 11.26 -9.95
CA SER A 310 7.22 10.97 -9.89
C SER A 310 6.71 10.86 -8.44
N LEU A 311 7.57 10.41 -7.52
CA LEU A 311 7.28 10.38 -6.09
C LEU A 311 7.28 11.78 -5.46
N ASP A 312 8.24 12.64 -5.82
CA ASP A 312 8.26 14.04 -5.34
C ASP A 312 6.97 14.76 -5.76
N ARG A 313 6.55 14.60 -7.03
CA ARG A 313 5.26 15.15 -7.49
C ARG A 313 4.08 14.66 -6.66
N MET A 314 4.06 13.36 -6.31
CA MET A 314 3.03 12.82 -5.42
C MET A 314 3.02 13.54 -4.06
N LEU A 315 4.18 13.66 -3.42
CA LEU A 315 4.29 14.26 -2.09
C LEU A 315 3.90 15.75 -2.12
N ASP A 316 4.37 16.49 -3.12
CA ASP A 316 4.08 17.90 -3.31
C ASP A 316 2.57 18.13 -3.57
N MET A 317 1.99 17.42 -4.53
CA MET A 317 0.56 17.55 -4.88
C MET A 317 -0.36 17.07 -3.74
N ALA A 318 0.01 16.01 -3.02
CA ALA A 318 -0.76 15.53 -1.86
C ALA A 318 -0.75 16.51 -0.68
N SER A 319 0.27 17.37 -0.57
CA SER A 319 0.37 18.41 0.48
C SER A 319 -0.29 19.74 0.08
N GLY A 320 -0.74 19.87 -1.17
CA GLY A 320 -1.33 21.11 -1.69
C GLY A 320 -0.30 22.23 -1.95
N THR A 321 0.99 21.89 -2.01
CA THR A 321 2.09 22.89 -2.15
C THR A 321 2.43 23.22 -3.61
N VAL A 322 1.88 22.52 -4.59
CA VAL A 322 2.20 22.74 -6.02
C VAL A 322 1.17 23.68 -6.66
N GLY A 323 1.68 24.86 -7.10
CA GLY A 323 1.00 25.65 -8.14
C GLY A 323 0.96 24.87 -9.46
N GLN A 324 -0.03 25.18 -10.32
CA GLN A 324 -0.32 24.57 -11.63
C GLN A 324 0.82 24.69 -12.66
N GLY A 325 2.02 24.20 -12.34
CA GLY A 325 3.20 24.25 -13.21
C GLY A 325 3.44 22.91 -13.89
N ASP A 326 3.45 22.93 -15.21
CA ASP A 326 3.92 21.92 -16.17
C ASP A 326 3.66 20.43 -15.82
N LEU A 327 2.41 20.00 -15.99
CA LEU A 327 1.96 18.61 -15.88
C LEU A 327 2.07 17.83 -17.21
N GLY A 328 2.74 18.41 -18.23
CA GLY A 328 2.89 17.78 -19.55
C GLY A 328 3.70 16.48 -19.50
N PRO A 329 3.44 15.53 -20.45
CA PRO A 329 4.20 14.30 -20.56
C PRO A 329 5.69 14.62 -20.81
N ARG A 330 6.57 14.01 -20.03
CA ARG A 330 8.02 14.13 -20.22
C ARG A 330 8.43 13.30 -21.44
N ARG A 331 9.07 13.96 -22.43
CA ARG A 331 9.65 13.33 -23.62
C ARG A 331 10.95 12.61 -23.28
#